data_b40a61100ff794b3e425d11d63c2a011
#
_entry.id   b40a61100ff794b3e425d11d63c2a011
#
_cell.length_a   1.000
_cell.length_b   1.000
_cell.length_c   1.000
_cell.angle_alpha   90.00
_cell.angle_beta   90.00
_cell.angle_gamma   90.00
#
_symmetry.space_group_name_H-M   'P 1'
#
loop_
_entity.id
_entity.type
_entity.pdbx_description
1 polymer ?
#
loop_
_entity_poly.entity_id
_entity_poly.type
_entity_poly.pdbx_seq_one_letter_code
_entity_poly.pdbx_strand_id
1 'polypeptide(L)'
;MNKIYLENDESTNKLGVLISERLKEINKSTIEIHLEGDLGAGKTFLARSIISNSGWSGLVKSPTYTLCEEYDLGDVIFLHIDLYRTDEPEDIHIFDLDRKTHLKKLIIIEWAQKLAIKRNFHLKISFEHFEDGRKVLINDNDELFSSLIKHYE
;
A
#
# COMPACT_ATOMS: atom_id res chain seq x y z
N MET A 1 15.30 3.62 8.00
CA MET A 1 14.29 2.56 8.07
C MET A 1 13.79 2.43 9.50
N ASN A 2 12.49 2.52 9.69
CA ASN A 2 11.89 2.59 11.02
C ASN A 2 11.06 1.36 11.31
N LYS A 3 11.19 0.84 12.55
CA LYS A 3 10.41 -0.32 13.02
C LYS A 3 9.25 0.16 13.88
N ILE A 4 8.07 -0.41 13.63
CA ILE A 4 6.86 -0.13 14.41
C ILE A 4 6.23 -1.46 14.78
N TYR A 5 5.73 -1.56 16.00
CA TYR A 5 4.94 -2.71 16.45
C TYR A 5 3.46 -2.40 16.34
N LEU A 6 2.72 -3.26 15.65
CA LEU A 6 1.28 -3.18 15.50
C LEU A 6 0.65 -4.32 16.31
N GLU A 7 0.07 -3.97 17.43
CA GLU A 7 -0.45 -4.93 18.38
C GLU A 7 -1.66 -5.72 17.87
N ASN A 8 -2.54 -5.05 17.10
CA ASN A 8 -3.82 -5.62 16.65
C ASN A 8 -4.29 -4.93 15.37
N ASP A 9 -5.48 -5.31 14.91
CA ASP A 9 -6.07 -4.73 13.69
C ASP A 9 -6.37 -3.24 13.84
N GLU A 10 -6.74 -2.80 15.04
CA GLU A 10 -6.96 -1.37 15.32
C GLU A 10 -5.70 -0.56 15.11
N SER A 11 -4.55 -1.07 15.57
CA SER A 11 -3.25 -0.42 15.36
C SER A 11 -2.89 -0.34 13.88
N THR A 12 -3.19 -1.39 13.11
CA THR A 12 -2.97 -1.41 11.67
C THR A 12 -3.89 -0.41 10.96
N ASN A 13 -5.15 -0.32 11.39
CA ASN A 13 -6.07 0.68 10.83
C ASN A 13 -5.59 2.10 11.12
N LYS A 14 -5.06 2.35 12.31
CA LYS A 14 -4.50 3.66 12.64
C LYS A 14 -3.35 4.05 11.72
N LEU A 15 -2.48 3.09 11.42
CA LEU A 15 -1.42 3.31 10.44
C LEU A 15 -2.00 3.68 9.08
N GLY A 16 -3.06 2.97 8.64
CA GLY A 16 -3.76 3.28 7.39
C GLY A 16 -4.36 4.67 7.37
N VAL A 17 -4.95 5.11 8.49
CA VAL A 17 -5.48 6.48 8.63
C VAL A 17 -4.36 7.51 8.44
N LEU A 18 -3.23 7.33 9.12
CA LEU A 18 -2.10 8.26 9.02
C LEU A 18 -1.53 8.31 7.61
N ILE A 19 -1.42 7.16 6.95
CA ILE A 19 -0.97 7.11 5.56
C ILE A 19 -1.96 7.85 4.65
N SER A 20 -3.26 7.60 4.80
CA SER A 20 -4.29 8.23 3.96
C SER A 20 -4.28 9.75 4.10
N GLU A 21 -4.12 10.25 5.32
CA GLU A 21 -4.04 11.69 5.58
C GLU A 21 -2.81 12.29 4.88
N ARG A 22 -1.68 11.62 4.99
CA ARG A 22 -0.44 12.09 4.37
C ARG A 22 -0.51 12.07 2.85
N LEU A 23 -1.14 11.07 2.25
CA LEU A 23 -1.32 10.98 0.80
C LEU A 23 -2.05 12.19 0.22
N LYS A 24 -3.00 12.76 0.96
CA LYS A 24 -3.74 13.96 0.54
C LYS A 24 -2.84 15.19 0.46
N GLU A 25 -1.82 15.26 1.30
CA GLU A 25 -0.93 16.41 1.41
C GLU A 25 0.24 16.37 0.44
N ILE A 26 0.64 15.17 0.00
CA ILE A 26 1.78 15.03 -0.92
C ILE A 26 1.38 15.51 -2.31
N ASN A 27 2.10 16.52 -2.81
CA ASN A 27 1.83 17.11 -4.12
C ASN A 27 2.61 16.38 -5.22
N LYS A 28 2.18 15.16 -5.52
CA LYS A 28 2.70 14.34 -6.62
C LYS A 28 1.54 13.76 -7.40
N SER A 29 1.70 13.64 -8.72
CA SER A 29 0.67 13.05 -9.59
C SER A 29 0.57 11.54 -9.43
N THR A 30 1.64 10.88 -9.00
CA THR A 30 1.67 9.44 -8.76
C THR A 30 2.47 9.14 -7.49
N ILE A 31 1.89 8.29 -6.63
CA ILE A 31 2.57 7.77 -5.44
C ILE A 31 2.42 6.26 -5.47
N GLU A 32 3.51 5.55 -5.28
CA GLU A 32 3.53 4.09 -5.29
C GLU A 32 3.96 3.56 -3.91
N ILE A 33 3.16 2.63 -3.37
CA ILE A 33 3.37 2.01 -2.07
C ILE A 33 3.55 0.51 -2.28
N HIS A 34 4.62 -0.04 -1.74
CA HIS A 34 4.91 -1.47 -1.79
C HIS A 34 4.67 -2.10 -0.42
N LEU A 35 3.93 -3.21 -0.40
CA LEU A 35 3.66 -3.98 0.81
C LEU A 35 4.28 -5.37 0.63
N GLU A 36 5.18 -5.72 1.53
CA GLU A 36 5.90 -6.98 1.51
C GLU A 36 5.64 -7.76 2.80
N GLY A 37 5.82 -9.07 2.77
CA GLY A 37 5.66 -9.92 3.93
C GLY A 37 4.94 -11.22 3.64
N ASP A 38 4.91 -12.13 4.61
CA ASP A 38 4.31 -13.44 4.47
C ASP A 38 2.78 -13.39 4.42
N LEU A 39 2.17 -14.49 4.00
CA LEU A 39 0.72 -14.65 3.95
C LEU A 39 0.12 -14.41 5.34
N GLY A 40 -0.96 -13.65 5.39
CA GLY A 40 -1.65 -13.35 6.63
C GLY A 40 -0.97 -12.33 7.53
N ALA A 41 0.10 -11.67 7.06
CA ALA A 41 0.85 -10.72 7.87
C ALA A 41 0.19 -9.34 8.01
N GLY A 42 -0.88 -9.06 7.23
CA GLY A 42 -1.64 -7.81 7.37
C GLY A 42 -1.60 -6.87 6.18
N LYS A 43 -0.99 -7.26 5.07
CA LYS A 43 -0.85 -6.41 3.88
C LYS A 43 -2.19 -5.96 3.32
N THR A 44 -3.11 -6.91 3.10
CA THR A 44 -4.43 -6.60 2.55
C THR A 44 -5.25 -5.74 3.50
N PHE A 45 -5.16 -6.00 4.79
CA PHE A 45 -5.86 -5.20 5.81
C PHE A 45 -5.39 -3.74 5.76
N LEU A 46 -4.09 -3.51 5.66
CA LEU A 46 -3.56 -2.14 5.57
C LEU A 46 -3.98 -1.47 4.26
N ALA A 47 -3.91 -2.18 3.14
CA ALA A 47 -4.34 -1.63 1.84
C ALA A 47 -5.81 -1.20 1.90
N ARG A 48 -6.68 -2.04 2.44
CA ARG A 48 -8.11 -1.70 2.64
C ARG A 48 -8.28 -0.47 3.52
N SER A 49 -7.52 -0.40 4.60
CA SER A 49 -7.58 0.73 5.52
C SER A 49 -7.20 2.04 4.82
N ILE A 50 -6.14 2.03 4.02
CA ILE A 50 -5.70 3.21 3.28
C ILE A 50 -6.80 3.67 2.31
N ILE A 51 -7.35 2.76 1.52
CA ILE A 51 -8.36 3.08 0.51
C ILE A 51 -9.65 3.58 1.16
N SER A 52 -10.14 2.88 2.19
CA SER A 52 -11.36 3.26 2.90
C SER A 52 -11.21 4.61 3.58
N ASN A 53 -10.09 4.86 4.25
CA ASN A 53 -9.85 6.12 4.95
C ASN A 53 -9.53 7.27 3.99
N SER A 54 -9.28 6.98 2.72
CA SER A 54 -9.11 8.00 1.69
C SER A 54 -10.42 8.47 1.08
N GLY A 55 -11.54 7.81 1.42
CA GLY A 55 -12.87 8.25 1.00
C GLY A 55 -13.70 7.22 0.24
N TRP A 56 -13.21 6.00 0.02
CA TRP A 56 -14.00 4.97 -0.64
C TRP A 56 -15.06 4.44 0.33
N SER A 57 -16.34 4.61 0.00
CA SER A 57 -17.46 4.23 0.87
C SER A 57 -17.93 2.79 0.68
N GLY A 58 -17.55 2.15 -0.41
CA GLY A 58 -17.93 0.78 -0.71
C GLY A 58 -17.00 -0.26 -0.12
N LEU A 59 -17.27 -1.53 -0.43
CA LEU A 59 -16.40 -2.63 -0.06
C LEU A 59 -15.07 -2.53 -0.80
N VAL A 60 -13.97 -2.65 -0.08
CA VAL A 60 -12.64 -2.81 -0.68
C VAL A 60 -12.40 -4.30 -0.86
N LYS A 61 -12.36 -4.75 -2.11
CA LYS A 61 -12.17 -6.16 -2.46
C LYS A 61 -10.70 -6.53 -2.33
N SER A 62 -10.44 -7.81 -1.99
CA SER A 62 -9.08 -8.34 -2.10
C SER A 62 -8.79 -8.64 -3.57
N PRO A 63 -7.68 -8.16 -4.15
CA PRO A 63 -7.34 -8.46 -5.54
C PRO A 63 -6.62 -9.80 -5.73
N THR A 64 -6.79 -10.74 -4.79
CA THR A 64 -6.08 -12.02 -4.83
C THR A 64 -6.36 -12.80 -6.12
N TYR A 65 -7.59 -12.76 -6.63
CA TYR A 65 -7.98 -13.48 -7.85
C TYR A 65 -7.97 -12.59 -9.10
N THR A 66 -8.36 -11.34 -8.94
CA THR A 66 -8.42 -10.38 -10.05
C THR A 66 -7.04 -9.76 -10.36
N LEU A 67 -6.10 -9.87 -9.43
CA LEU A 67 -4.75 -9.32 -9.43
C LEU A 67 -4.71 -7.79 -9.33
N CYS A 68 -5.69 -7.08 -9.86
CA CYS A 68 -5.78 -5.63 -9.78
C CYS A 68 -7.24 -5.18 -9.61
N GLU A 69 -7.47 -4.28 -8.67
CA GLU A 69 -8.75 -3.60 -8.47
C GLU A 69 -8.52 -2.10 -8.54
N GLU A 70 -9.43 -1.37 -9.18
CA GLU A 70 -9.36 0.08 -9.30
C GLU A 70 -10.44 0.75 -8.47
N TYR A 71 -10.09 1.86 -7.81
CA TYR A 71 -11.03 2.64 -7.00
C TYR A 71 -10.91 4.11 -7.40
N ASP A 72 -11.93 4.61 -8.10
CA ASP A 72 -12.01 6.00 -8.54
C ASP A 72 -12.79 6.80 -7.49
N LEU A 73 -12.10 7.71 -6.79
CA LEU A 73 -12.68 8.54 -5.72
C LEU A 73 -13.07 9.94 -6.22
N GLY A 74 -12.91 10.22 -7.51
CA GLY A 74 -13.25 11.50 -8.12
C GLY A 74 -12.04 12.43 -8.25
N ASP A 75 -11.24 12.58 -7.22
CA ASP A 75 -10.02 13.38 -7.19
C ASP A 75 -8.74 12.54 -7.24
N VAL A 76 -8.83 11.28 -6.82
CA VAL A 76 -7.71 10.33 -6.88
C VAL A 76 -8.23 8.99 -7.39
N ILE A 77 -7.33 8.20 -7.96
CA ILE A 77 -7.62 6.82 -8.35
C ILE A 77 -6.60 5.90 -7.69
N PHE A 78 -7.09 4.84 -7.03
CA PHE A 78 -6.23 3.78 -6.48
C PHE A 78 -6.17 2.61 -7.44
N LEU A 79 -4.96 2.11 -7.66
CA LEU A 79 -4.69 0.83 -8.32
C LEU A 79 -4.14 -0.10 -7.25
N HIS A 80 -4.92 -1.11 -6.87
CA HIS A 80 -4.56 -2.06 -5.82
C HIS A 80 -4.24 -3.41 -6.46
N ILE A 81 -2.99 -3.83 -6.36
CA ILE A 81 -2.44 -5.02 -7.01
C ILE A 81 -1.99 -6.02 -5.95
N ASP A 82 -2.23 -7.32 -6.21
CA ASP A 82 -1.76 -8.41 -5.37
C ASP A 82 -1.07 -9.45 -6.25
N LEU A 83 0.23 -9.64 -6.05
CA LEU A 83 1.04 -10.56 -6.85
C LEU A 83 1.15 -11.95 -6.25
N TYR A 84 0.40 -12.26 -5.18
CA TYR A 84 0.51 -13.55 -4.49
C TYR A 84 0.28 -14.75 -5.41
N ARG A 85 -0.73 -14.69 -6.27
CA ARG A 85 -1.12 -15.79 -7.15
C ARG A 85 -0.54 -15.71 -8.56
N THR A 86 0.27 -14.72 -8.86
CA THR A 86 0.85 -14.64 -10.19
C THR A 86 2.07 -15.56 -10.27
N ASP A 87 2.11 -16.41 -11.31
CA ASP A 87 3.26 -17.25 -11.61
C ASP A 87 4.25 -16.53 -12.51
N GLU A 88 3.80 -15.48 -13.18
CA GLU A 88 4.60 -14.68 -14.10
C GLU A 88 4.57 -13.22 -13.68
N PRO A 89 5.56 -12.77 -12.89
CA PRO A 89 5.60 -11.39 -12.37
C PRO A 89 5.53 -10.30 -13.43
N GLU A 90 5.95 -10.58 -14.66
CA GLU A 90 5.84 -9.67 -15.79
C GLU A 90 4.39 -9.40 -16.22
N ASP A 91 3.44 -10.23 -15.80
CA ASP A 91 2.02 -10.02 -16.08
C ASP A 91 1.50 -8.68 -15.54
N ILE A 92 2.24 -8.07 -14.61
CA ILE A 92 1.90 -6.74 -14.11
C ILE A 92 1.79 -5.70 -15.23
N HIS A 93 2.46 -5.93 -16.36
CA HIS A 93 2.42 -5.03 -17.51
C HIS A 93 1.02 -4.90 -18.12
N ILE A 94 0.18 -5.92 -17.98
CA ILE A 94 -1.20 -5.88 -18.53
C ILE A 94 -2.06 -4.82 -17.84
N PHE A 95 -1.69 -4.40 -16.62
CA PHE A 95 -2.46 -3.41 -15.87
C PHE A 95 -2.09 -1.97 -16.25
N ASP A 96 -1.02 -1.79 -17.02
CA ASP A 96 -0.53 -0.49 -17.46
C ASP A 96 -0.48 0.53 -16.31
N LEU A 97 0.26 0.18 -15.27
CA LEU A 97 0.33 0.98 -14.03
C LEU A 97 0.89 2.38 -14.27
N ASP A 98 1.73 2.53 -15.29
CA ASP A 98 2.41 3.78 -15.57
C ASP A 98 1.63 4.68 -16.53
N ARG A 99 0.39 4.28 -16.89
CA ARG A 99 -0.47 5.10 -17.74
C ARG A 99 -0.76 6.45 -17.09
N LYS A 100 -0.87 7.48 -17.91
CA LYS A 100 -1.25 8.81 -17.43
C LYS A 100 -2.74 8.83 -17.12
N THR A 101 -3.08 9.48 -16.01
CA THR A 101 -4.46 9.66 -15.58
C THR A 101 -4.70 11.15 -15.35
N HIS A 102 -5.96 11.60 -15.48
CA HIS A 102 -6.34 12.95 -15.12
C HIS A 102 -6.35 13.14 -13.61
N LEU A 103 -6.55 12.06 -12.88
CA LEU A 103 -6.59 12.06 -11.43
C LEU A 103 -5.20 11.75 -10.87
N LYS A 104 -4.97 12.17 -9.64
CA LYS A 104 -3.82 11.70 -8.86
C LYS A 104 -3.91 10.19 -8.74
N LYS A 105 -2.82 9.49 -9.04
CA LYS A 105 -2.78 8.04 -9.09
C LYS A 105 -2.02 7.50 -7.88
N LEU A 106 -2.65 6.59 -7.15
CA LEU A 106 -2.09 5.96 -5.98
C LEU A 106 -2.02 4.46 -6.24
N ILE A 107 -0.80 3.91 -6.29
CA ILE A 107 -0.56 2.51 -6.60
C ILE A 107 -0.16 1.79 -5.31
N ILE A 108 -0.87 0.71 -4.98
CA ILE A 108 -0.52 -0.16 -3.85
C ILE A 108 -0.27 -1.56 -4.40
N ILE A 109 0.94 -2.07 -4.19
CA ILE A 109 1.33 -3.41 -4.67
C ILE A 109 1.63 -4.29 -3.45
N GLU A 110 0.79 -5.32 -3.23
CA GLU A 110 1.04 -6.37 -2.25
C GLU A 110 1.92 -7.45 -2.89
N TRP A 111 2.76 -8.08 -2.08
CA TRP A 111 3.75 -9.05 -2.53
C TRP A 111 4.73 -8.43 -3.53
N ALA A 112 5.13 -7.19 -3.25
CA ALA A 112 6.02 -6.44 -4.14
C ALA A 112 7.38 -7.12 -4.31
N GLN A 113 7.79 -7.97 -3.36
CA GLN A 113 9.01 -8.77 -3.47
C GLN A 113 8.99 -9.75 -4.65
N LYS A 114 7.80 -10.04 -5.21
CA LYS A 114 7.64 -10.91 -6.39
C LYS A 114 7.82 -10.19 -7.72
N LEU A 115 7.99 -8.87 -7.71
CA LEU A 115 8.21 -8.11 -8.94
C LEU A 115 9.46 -8.61 -9.66
N ALA A 116 9.33 -9.01 -10.94
CA ALA A 116 10.45 -9.46 -11.76
C ALA A 116 11.35 -8.30 -12.14
N ILE A 117 10.74 -7.14 -12.45
CA ILE A 117 11.45 -5.90 -12.76
C ILE A 117 11.21 -4.97 -11.58
N LYS A 118 12.31 -4.51 -11.00
CA LYS A 118 12.26 -3.62 -9.85
C LYS A 118 11.57 -2.30 -10.20
N ARG A 119 10.59 -1.90 -9.38
CA ARG A 119 9.91 -0.61 -9.51
C ARG A 119 10.34 0.31 -8.38
N ASN A 120 10.42 1.59 -8.69
CA ASN A 120 10.65 2.60 -7.66
C ASN A 120 9.40 2.76 -6.80
N PHE A 121 9.59 2.94 -5.51
CA PHE A 121 8.50 3.17 -4.57
C PHE A 121 8.72 4.48 -3.81
N HIS A 122 7.64 5.05 -3.28
CA HIS A 122 7.70 6.19 -2.36
C HIS A 122 7.65 5.72 -0.91
N LEU A 123 6.93 4.64 -0.66
CA LEU A 123 6.81 4.05 0.66
C LEU A 123 6.82 2.53 0.52
N LYS A 124 7.65 1.86 1.31
CA LYS A 124 7.64 0.39 1.41
C LYS A 124 7.40 0.00 2.86
N ILE A 125 6.45 -0.89 3.08
CA ILE A 125 6.14 -1.43 4.39
C ILE A 125 6.31 -2.93 4.33
N SER A 126 7.23 -3.46 5.15
CA SER A 126 7.52 -4.88 5.24
C SER A 126 6.96 -5.42 6.55
N PHE A 127 6.10 -6.42 6.45
CA PHE A 127 5.41 -7.02 7.58
C PHE A 127 6.08 -8.32 7.99
N GLU A 128 6.20 -8.55 9.30
CA GLU A 128 6.56 -9.84 9.85
C GLU A 128 5.69 -10.14 11.07
N HIS A 129 5.36 -11.41 11.26
CA HIS A 129 4.64 -11.85 12.47
C HIS A 129 5.56 -11.67 13.68
N PHE A 130 5.01 -11.14 14.76
CA PHE A 130 5.74 -10.95 16.01
C PHE A 130 4.78 -11.09 17.19
N GLU A 131 4.96 -12.13 18.01
CA GLU A 131 4.07 -12.44 19.13
C GLU A 131 2.62 -12.56 18.62
N ASP A 132 1.67 -11.85 19.25
CA ASP A 132 0.26 -11.85 18.86
C ASP A 132 -0.05 -10.76 17.82
N GLY A 133 0.90 -9.89 17.52
CA GLY A 133 0.77 -8.81 16.57
C GLY A 133 1.73 -8.95 15.41
N ARG A 134 2.20 -7.81 14.93
CA ARG A 134 3.14 -7.77 13.81
C ARG A 134 4.11 -6.62 13.96
N LYS A 135 5.31 -6.81 13.47
CA LYS A 135 6.29 -5.74 13.27
C LYS A 135 6.23 -5.29 11.84
N VAL A 136 6.36 -4.00 11.62
CA VAL A 136 6.51 -3.45 10.28
C VAL A 136 7.78 -2.62 10.21
N LEU A 137 8.47 -2.75 9.08
CA LEU A 137 9.59 -1.90 8.72
C LEU A 137 9.10 -0.91 7.70
N ILE A 138 9.29 0.38 7.98
CA ILE A 138 8.87 1.45 7.07
C ILE A 138 10.10 2.04 6.40
N ASN A 139 10.13 1.98 5.08
CA ASN A 139 11.13 2.61 4.25
C ASN A 139 10.47 3.75 3.48
N ASP A 140 10.78 4.98 3.90
CA ASP A 140 10.24 6.21 3.33
C ASP A 140 11.26 6.80 2.37
N ASN A 141 11.04 6.59 1.09
CA ASN A 141 11.90 7.12 0.05
C ASN A 141 11.57 8.62 -0.14
N ASP A 142 12.60 9.46 -0.21
CA ASP A 142 12.46 10.91 -0.35
C ASP A 142 11.81 11.62 0.86
N GLU A 143 11.72 10.95 1.99
CA GLU A 143 11.20 11.50 3.26
C GLU A 143 9.79 12.09 3.16
N LEU A 144 8.96 11.57 2.26
CA LEU A 144 7.60 12.07 2.05
C LEU A 144 6.66 11.77 3.22
N PHE A 145 6.99 10.77 4.02
CA PHE A 145 6.16 10.28 5.12
C PHE A 145 6.80 10.53 6.50
N SER A 146 7.67 11.54 6.60
CA SER A 146 8.39 11.84 7.85
C SER A 146 7.45 12.14 9.02
N SER A 147 6.34 12.84 8.77
CA SER A 147 5.36 13.16 9.82
C SER A 147 4.70 11.91 10.37
N LEU A 148 4.45 10.92 9.52
CA LEU A 148 3.92 9.62 9.94
C LEU A 148 4.93 8.91 10.84
N ILE A 149 6.19 8.89 10.46
CA ILE A 149 7.25 8.22 11.22
C ILE A 149 7.41 8.88 12.59
N LYS A 150 7.38 10.20 12.66
CA LYS A 150 7.48 10.95 13.92
C LYS A 150 6.36 10.59 14.90
N HIS A 151 5.18 10.25 14.40
CA HIS A 151 4.06 9.86 15.23
C HIS A 151 4.39 8.65 16.11
N TYR A 152 5.28 7.77 15.65
CA TYR A 152 5.67 6.54 16.34
C TYR A 152 6.99 6.65 17.13
N GLU A 153 7.61 7.79 17.14
CA GLU A 153 8.84 8.05 17.93
C GLU A 153 8.54 8.35 19.40
#